data_4e9c029a28b3e7e31990123c3025a552
#
_entry.id   4e9c029a28b3e7e31990123c3025a552
#
_cell.length_a   1.000
_cell.length_b   1.000
_cell.length_c   1.000
_cell.angle_alpha   90.00
_cell.angle_beta   90.00
_cell.angle_gamma   90.00
#
_symmetry.space_group_name_H-M   'P 1'
#
loop_
_entity.id
_entity.type
_entity.pdbx_description
1 polymer ?
#
loop_
_entity_poly.entity_id
_entity_poly.type
_entity_poly.pdbx_seq_one_letter_code
_entity_poly.pdbx_strand_id
1 'polypeptide(L)'
;MAKKIKKKKKKFKLNENQISQAPAFIKDPKKKIRLVFYGDAPPCATGFATVSKNILTGLHQTGKFDIRVLGINYWGDPHPYPFPIWPVGTNPDRDPYGRKKVCQMIASWDFDMLFFLQDSFILT
;
A
#
# COMPACT_ATOMS: atom_id res chain seq x y z
N MET A 1 2.59 -20.42 32.82
CA MET A 1 3.15 -19.92 32.56
C MET A 1 3.21 -19.23 32.31
N ALA A 2 2.70 -19.17 32.50
CA ALA A 2 3.00 -18.47 32.11
C ALA A 2 3.53 -17.88 32.15
N LYS A 3 3.88 -17.59 32.24
CA LYS A 3 4.52 -16.76 32.06
C LYS A 3 5.04 -16.41 31.19
N LYS A 4 4.83 -16.57 30.62
CA LYS A 4 5.19 -16.05 29.75
C LYS A 4 4.61 -15.38 29.08
N ILE A 5 3.85 -15.48 29.19
CA ILE A 5 3.62 -14.54 28.41
C ILE A 5 3.65 -13.38 28.75
N LYS A 6 3.84 -13.26 29.79
CA LYS A 6 4.21 -12.15 30.04
C LYS A 6 5.26 -11.64 29.69
N LYS A 7 5.68 -11.99 29.27
CA LYS A 7 6.54 -11.46 28.70
C LYS A 7 6.45 -11.02 27.69
N LYS A 8 5.63 -11.10 27.46
CA LYS A 8 5.65 -10.46 26.53
C LYS A 8 4.96 -9.44 26.43
N LYS A 9 4.45 -9.18 27.05
CA LYS A 9 4.14 -8.02 26.96
C LYS A 9 4.68 -7.19 27.72
N LYS A 10 5.41 -7.47 28.10
CA LYS A 10 6.10 -6.85 28.62
C LYS A 10 6.41 -5.78 28.33
N LYS A 11 6.04 -5.52 28.68
CA LYS A 11 6.30 -4.62 28.30
C LYS A 11 7.28 -4.12 27.74
N PHE A 12 6.98 -4.08 27.32
CA PHE A 12 7.95 -3.84 26.33
C PHE A 12 8.22 -2.37 26.19
N LYS A 13 9.37 -1.96 26.60
CA LYS A 13 9.77 -0.57 26.50
C LYS A 13 11.01 -0.45 25.65
N LEU A 14 10.99 0.46 24.70
CA LEU A 14 12.15 0.79 23.91
C LEU A 14 12.88 1.94 24.58
N ASN A 15 14.19 1.83 24.74
CA ASN A 15 14.99 2.96 25.19
C ASN A 15 15.25 3.87 23.98
N GLU A 16 15.83 5.01 24.20
CA GLU A 16 16.03 5.98 23.15
C GLU A 16 16.90 5.45 22.01
N ASN A 17 17.90 4.66 22.35
CA ASN A 17 18.74 4.07 21.32
C ASN A 17 17.96 3.12 20.43
N GLN A 18 17.10 2.33 21.02
CA GLN A 18 16.28 1.42 20.25
C GLN A 18 15.31 2.16 19.35
N ILE A 19 14.77 3.26 19.82
CA ILE A 19 13.84 4.05 19.02
C ILE A 19 14.56 4.67 17.85
N SER A 20 15.72 5.26 18.08
CA SER A 20 16.46 5.93 17.01
C SER A 20 17.00 4.95 15.98
N GLN A 21 17.21 3.71 16.36
CA GLN A 21 17.70 2.68 15.46
C GLN A 21 16.58 1.87 14.83
N ALA A 22 15.38 2.08 15.26
CA ALA A 22 14.26 1.26 14.80
C ALA A 22 14.15 1.35 13.30
N PRO A 23 14.35 0.25 12.61
CA PRO A 23 14.24 0.23 11.16
C PRO A 23 12.82 0.19 10.78
N ALA A 24 12.01 0.70 11.53
CA ALA A 24 10.65 0.77 11.17
C ALA A 24 9.99 -0.59 11.14
N PHE A 25 9.73 -1.09 10.01
CA PHE A 25 8.73 -2.12 9.87
C PHE A 25 9.26 -3.50 9.68
N ILE A 26 10.49 -3.62 9.24
CA ILE A 26 10.97 -4.92 8.80
C ILE A 26 11.43 -5.70 10.00
N LYS A 27 10.58 -6.57 10.46
CA LYS A 27 10.90 -7.42 11.60
C LYS A 27 11.51 -8.73 11.15
N ASP A 28 11.14 -9.16 9.97
CA ASP A 28 11.64 -10.40 9.39
C ASP A 28 12.14 -10.07 7.99
N PRO A 29 13.46 -10.14 7.77
CA PRO A 29 14.02 -9.77 6.46
C PRO A 29 13.55 -10.64 5.31
N LYS A 30 12.98 -11.79 5.60
CA LYS A 30 12.46 -12.65 4.55
C LYS A 30 11.02 -12.33 4.23
N LYS A 31 10.36 -11.54 5.05
CA LYS A 31 8.95 -11.24 4.86
C LYS A 31 8.81 -9.95 4.10
N LYS A 32 8.04 -10.00 3.03
CA LYS A 32 7.82 -8.81 2.20
C LYS A 32 6.98 -7.79 2.92
N ILE A 33 7.22 -6.53 2.60
CA ILE A 33 6.40 -5.41 3.06
C ILE A 33 5.13 -5.40 2.22
N ARG A 34 3.98 -5.44 2.86
CA ARG A 34 2.69 -5.41 2.16
C ARG A 34 2.33 -3.95 1.90
N LEU A 35 2.42 -3.57 0.64
CA LEU A 35 2.23 -2.19 0.20
C LEU A 35 0.91 -2.08 -0.55
N VAL A 36 0.05 -1.16 -0.12
CA VAL A 36 -1.15 -0.78 -0.85
C VAL A 36 -0.89 0.57 -1.50
N PHE A 37 -1.06 0.64 -2.80
CA PHE A 37 -0.88 1.85 -3.58
C PHE A 37 -2.22 2.36 -4.07
N TYR A 38 -2.45 3.66 -3.95
CA TYR A 38 -3.67 4.30 -4.44
C TYR A 38 -3.29 5.46 -5.34
N GLY A 39 -3.69 5.39 -6.59
CA GLY A 39 -3.41 6.41 -7.58
C GLY A 39 -3.85 5.94 -8.95
N ASP A 40 -3.42 6.66 -9.98
CA ASP A 40 -3.70 6.23 -11.35
C ASP A 40 -3.06 4.89 -11.61
N ALA A 41 -3.84 3.99 -12.18
CA ALA A 41 -3.34 2.64 -12.44
C ALA A 41 -2.23 2.66 -13.49
N PRO A 42 -1.20 1.82 -13.33
CA PRO A 42 -0.09 1.78 -14.30
C PRO A 42 -0.48 1.60 -15.76
N PRO A 43 -1.54 0.84 -16.10
CA PRO A 43 -1.91 0.68 -17.52
C PRO A 43 -2.51 1.94 -18.16
N CYS A 44 -2.83 2.96 -17.38
CA CYS A 44 -3.49 4.15 -17.91
C CYS A 44 -2.51 5.05 -18.64
N ALA A 45 -3.07 5.92 -19.50
CA ALA A 45 -2.26 6.83 -20.32
C ALA A 45 -2.28 8.24 -19.73
N THR A 46 -1.89 8.37 -18.48
CA THR A 46 -1.82 9.67 -17.80
C THR A 46 -0.41 9.90 -17.28
N GLY A 47 -0.11 11.17 -16.96
CA GLY A 47 1.18 11.49 -16.36
C GLY A 47 1.39 10.80 -15.03
N PHE A 48 0.36 10.78 -14.19
CA PHE A 48 0.45 10.08 -12.92
C PHE A 48 0.62 8.57 -13.11
N ALA A 49 -0.02 8.00 -14.13
CA ALA A 49 0.11 6.59 -14.40
C ALA A 49 1.54 6.22 -14.81
N THR A 50 2.22 7.09 -15.55
CA THR A 50 3.61 6.87 -15.89
C THR A 50 4.49 6.82 -14.65
N VAL A 51 4.25 7.72 -13.71
CA VAL A 51 4.99 7.75 -12.45
C VAL A 51 4.66 6.51 -11.62
N SER A 52 3.39 6.16 -11.53
CA SER A 52 2.96 4.94 -10.82
C SER A 52 3.65 3.71 -11.37
N LYS A 53 3.65 3.57 -12.69
CA LYS A 53 4.28 2.44 -13.35
C LYS A 53 5.76 2.32 -12.99
N ASN A 54 6.48 3.44 -13.06
CA ASN A 54 7.90 3.43 -12.81
C ASN A 54 8.22 3.13 -11.35
N ILE A 55 7.49 3.73 -10.43
CA ILE A 55 7.70 3.51 -9.00
C ILE A 55 7.38 2.07 -8.63
N LEU A 56 6.21 1.59 -9.03
CA LEU A 56 5.76 0.26 -8.62
C LEU A 56 6.58 -0.84 -9.24
N THR A 57 6.98 -0.66 -10.50
CA THR A 57 7.86 -1.63 -11.15
C THR A 57 9.21 -1.69 -10.45
N GLY A 58 9.77 -0.53 -10.10
CA GLY A 58 11.03 -0.47 -9.37
C GLY A 58 10.94 -1.13 -8.01
N LEU A 59 9.88 -0.86 -7.27
CA LEU A 59 9.68 -1.48 -5.96
C LEU A 59 9.50 -2.99 -6.08
N HIS A 60 8.74 -3.42 -7.07
CA HIS A 60 8.54 -4.85 -7.29
C HIS A 60 9.85 -5.57 -7.60
N GLN A 61 10.71 -4.93 -8.39
CA GLN A 61 11.98 -5.52 -8.77
C GLN A 61 12.94 -5.72 -7.60
N THR A 62 12.75 -4.99 -6.51
CA THR A 62 13.57 -5.19 -5.31
C THR A 62 13.29 -6.53 -4.64
N GLY A 63 12.14 -7.14 -4.91
CA GLY A 63 11.73 -8.37 -4.26
C GLY A 63 11.30 -8.20 -2.81
N LYS A 64 11.23 -6.96 -2.31
CA LYS A 64 10.95 -6.68 -0.90
C LYS A 64 9.50 -6.32 -0.63
N PHE A 65 8.70 -6.15 -1.66
CA PHE A 65 7.33 -5.65 -1.53
C PHE A 65 6.32 -6.62 -2.11
N ASP A 66 5.22 -6.77 -1.39
CA ASP A 66 4.00 -7.42 -1.88
C ASP A 66 3.04 -6.28 -2.19
N ILE A 67 2.86 -5.99 -3.48
CA ILE A 67 2.20 -4.77 -3.93
C ILE A 67 0.77 -5.07 -4.35
N ARG A 68 -0.15 -4.23 -3.91
CA ARG A 68 -1.54 -4.24 -4.34
C ARG A 68 -1.92 -2.82 -4.73
N VAL A 69 -2.54 -2.68 -5.88
CA VAL A 69 -2.84 -1.37 -6.45
C VAL A 69 -4.34 -1.13 -6.46
N LEU A 70 -4.73 0.02 -5.91
CA LEU A 70 -6.09 0.53 -6.03
C LEU A 70 -6.04 1.58 -7.12
N GLY A 71 -6.44 1.20 -8.32
CA GLY A 71 -6.18 1.98 -9.52
C GLY A 71 -7.31 2.86 -9.98
N ILE A 72 -7.04 4.15 -10.05
CA ILE A 72 -7.94 5.12 -10.66
C ILE A 72 -7.79 5.02 -12.18
N ASN A 73 -8.85 5.30 -12.91
CA ASN A 73 -8.87 5.24 -14.36
C ASN A 73 -8.59 3.85 -14.92
N TYR A 74 -9.00 2.84 -14.19
CA TYR A 74 -8.80 1.45 -14.55
C TYR A 74 -10.13 0.70 -14.44
N TRP A 75 -10.43 -0.10 -15.44
CA TRP A 75 -11.73 -0.76 -15.53
C TRP A 75 -11.65 -2.28 -15.46
N GLY A 76 -10.50 -2.81 -15.07
CA GLY A 76 -10.33 -4.24 -14.90
C GLY A 76 -9.74 -4.94 -16.11
N ASP A 77 -9.20 -4.20 -17.06
CA ASP A 77 -8.63 -4.79 -18.26
C ASP A 77 -7.40 -5.63 -17.93
N PRO A 78 -7.12 -6.66 -18.74
CA PRO A 78 -5.88 -7.43 -18.56
C PRO A 78 -4.66 -6.52 -18.66
N HIS A 79 -3.64 -6.82 -17.86
CA HIS A 79 -2.42 -6.03 -17.84
C HIS A 79 -1.20 -6.92 -17.61
N PRO A 80 -0.01 -6.47 -18.03
CA PRO A 80 1.22 -7.28 -17.92
C PRO A 80 1.93 -7.14 -16.57
N TYR A 81 1.40 -6.34 -15.65
CA TYR A 81 2.09 -6.07 -14.40
C TYR A 81 2.00 -7.27 -13.44
N PRO A 82 3.07 -7.54 -12.69
CA PRO A 82 3.11 -8.72 -11.82
C PRO A 82 2.37 -8.57 -10.50
N PHE A 83 1.73 -7.44 -10.28
CA PHE A 83 0.95 -7.19 -9.07
C PHE A 83 -0.51 -6.98 -9.42
N PRO A 84 -1.43 -7.29 -8.51
CA PRO A 84 -2.87 -7.11 -8.78
C PRO A 84 -3.25 -5.63 -8.76
N ILE A 85 -4.19 -5.28 -9.63
CA ILE A 85 -4.74 -3.93 -9.71
C ILE A 85 -6.26 -4.03 -9.59
N TRP A 86 -6.81 -3.39 -8.56
CA TRP A 86 -8.26 -3.33 -8.37
C TRP A 86 -8.78 -2.01 -8.91
N PRO A 87 -9.81 -2.03 -9.74
CA PRO A 87 -10.42 -0.79 -10.22
C PRO A 87 -11.13 -0.06 -9.08
N VAL A 88 -10.85 1.22 -8.97
CA VAL A 88 -11.59 2.12 -8.09
C VAL A 88 -12.00 3.32 -8.92
N GLY A 89 -12.99 4.07 -8.45
CA GLY A 89 -13.44 5.23 -9.22
C GLY A 89 -14.27 4.84 -10.44
N THR A 90 -14.89 3.68 -10.41
CA THR A 90 -15.71 3.22 -11.52
C THR A 90 -17.14 3.75 -11.46
N ASN A 91 -17.42 4.65 -10.54
CA ASN A 91 -18.70 5.33 -10.43
C ASN A 91 -18.47 6.83 -10.64
N PRO A 92 -18.42 7.30 -11.89
CA PRO A 92 -18.03 8.69 -12.18
C PRO A 92 -18.99 9.73 -11.62
N ASP A 93 -20.23 9.37 -11.38
CA ASP A 93 -21.21 10.32 -10.86
C ASP A 93 -21.11 10.53 -9.36
N ARG A 94 -20.63 9.54 -8.64
CA ARG A 94 -20.65 9.60 -7.17
C ARG A 94 -19.28 9.48 -6.54
N ASP A 95 -18.39 8.73 -7.16
CA ASP A 95 -17.09 8.44 -6.56
C ASP A 95 -16.07 8.28 -7.68
N PRO A 96 -15.80 9.37 -8.44
CA PRO A 96 -14.95 9.27 -9.63
C PRO A 96 -13.52 8.85 -9.33
N TYR A 97 -13.05 9.11 -8.12
CA TYR A 97 -11.70 8.73 -7.72
C TYR A 97 -11.66 7.51 -6.82
N GLY A 98 -12.83 6.92 -6.56
CA GLY A 98 -12.91 5.73 -5.74
C GLY A 98 -12.57 5.93 -4.29
N ARG A 99 -12.68 7.15 -3.77
CA ARG A 99 -12.28 7.46 -2.39
C ARG A 99 -13.04 6.62 -1.38
N LYS A 100 -14.34 6.51 -1.56
CA LYS A 100 -15.18 5.75 -0.66
C LYS A 100 -14.84 4.27 -0.71
N LYS A 101 -14.66 3.76 -1.92
CA LYS A 101 -14.30 2.36 -2.12
C LYS A 101 -12.93 2.06 -1.52
N VAL A 102 -11.97 2.97 -1.72
CA VAL A 102 -10.63 2.83 -1.16
C VAL A 102 -10.70 2.76 0.36
N CYS A 103 -11.46 3.65 0.98
CA CYS A 103 -11.59 3.63 2.44
C CYS A 103 -12.16 2.30 2.93
N GLN A 104 -13.15 1.78 2.23
CA GLN A 104 -13.75 0.49 2.59
C GLN A 104 -12.75 -0.65 2.46
N MET A 105 -11.98 -0.65 1.39
CA MET A 105 -11.00 -1.70 1.15
C MET A 105 -9.84 -1.62 2.14
N ILE A 106 -9.36 -0.43 2.42
CA ILE A 106 -8.29 -0.24 3.39
C ILE A 106 -8.72 -0.71 4.77
N ALA A 107 -9.96 -0.42 5.14
CA ALA A 107 -10.47 -0.81 6.44
C ALA A 107 -10.53 -2.32 6.63
N SER A 108 -10.64 -3.09 5.53
CA SER A 108 -10.76 -4.54 5.61
C SER A 108 -9.47 -5.27 5.27
N TRP A 109 -8.47 -4.58 4.75
CA TRP A 109 -7.22 -5.22 4.33
C TRP A 109 -6.15 -5.10 5.40
N ASP A 110 -5.31 -6.12 5.46
CA ASP A 110 -4.14 -6.13 6.32
C ASP A 110 -2.94 -5.73 5.48
N PHE A 111 -2.26 -4.65 5.87
CA PHE A 111 -1.11 -4.14 5.11
C PHE A 111 -0.14 -3.43 6.05
N ASP A 112 1.08 -3.19 5.56
CA ASP A 112 2.12 -2.53 6.33
C ASP A 112 2.31 -1.08 5.94
N MET A 113 2.06 -0.74 4.68
CA MET A 113 2.33 0.60 4.16
C MET A 113 1.27 0.99 3.15
N LEU A 114 0.88 2.26 3.20
CA LEU A 114 -0.08 2.84 2.28
C LEU A 114 0.60 4.00 1.56
N PHE A 115 0.59 3.95 0.24
CA PHE A 115 1.26 4.93 -0.60
C PHE A 115 0.24 5.59 -1.52
N PHE A 116 0.10 6.90 -1.39
CA PHE A 116 -0.77 7.70 -2.26
C PHE A 116 0.04 8.45 -3.30
N LEU A 117 -0.48 8.51 -4.51
CA LEU A 117 0.08 9.35 -5.55
C LEU A 117 -1.07 10.01 -6.31
N GLN A 118 -1.50 11.17 -5.83
CA GLN A 118 -2.60 11.93 -6.41
C GLN A 118 -2.52 13.38 -5.98
N ASP A 119 -3.30 14.22 -6.65
CA ASP A 119 -3.47 15.60 -6.23
C ASP A 119 -4.07 15.67 -4.83
N SER A 120 -3.63 16.65 -4.07
CA SER A 120 -4.06 16.75 -2.67
C SER A 120 -5.57 16.92 -2.53
N PHE A 121 -6.23 17.56 -3.48
CA PHE A 121 -7.67 17.74 -3.38
C PHE A 121 -8.45 16.44 -3.49
N ILE A 122 -7.85 15.41 -4.09
CA ILE A 122 -8.48 14.10 -4.18
C ILE A 122 -8.42 13.38 -2.83
N LEU A 123 -7.36 13.64 -2.07
CA LEU A 123 -7.12 12.95 -0.81
C LEU A 123 -7.78 13.62 0.39
N THR A 124 -8.31 14.80 0.20
CA THR A 124 -9.04 15.47 1.26
C THR A 124 -10.52 15.09 1.25
#